data_dda21000da3002c54b7f166b01f87630
#
_entry.id   dda21000da3002c54b7f166b01f87630
#
_cell.length_a   1.000
_cell.length_b   1.000
_cell.length_c   1.000
_cell.angle_alpha   90.00
_cell.angle_beta   90.00
_cell.angle_gamma   90.00
#
_symmetry.space_group_name_H-M   'P 1'
#
loop_
_entity.id
_entity.type
_entity.pdbx_description
1 polymer ?
#
loop_
_entity_poly.entity_id
_entity_poly.type
_entity_poly.pdbx_seq_one_letter_code
_entity_poly.pdbx_strand_id
1 'polypeptide(L)'
;MKPLILACILCMMAAACSNSKEDTKNLVATTDTTSFYPLASFIKDQVKYFDSTRARFSVVITEGTKKDSTTSQLTGVMPMIQSFIDADISDSVQKINYKESVFRDAGTASLNINYTSINSLTTIKNIDILIDEQTSLIKRLFIRKQFQTKDTTSIEQMSWKTNEGFTKSISKEASNGFLLNKTIAVRVILL
;
A
#
# COMPACT_ATOMS: atom_id res chain seq x y z
N MET A 1 -41.87 35.03 56.14
CA MET A 1 -41.01 35.64 55.17
C MET A 1 -39.74 34.79 55.07
N LYS A 2 -39.43 34.15 53.96
CA LYS A 2 -38.24 33.36 53.54
C LYS A 2 -38.48 31.85 53.31
N PRO A 3 -39.21 31.47 52.29
CA PRO A 3 -38.78 30.30 51.51
C PRO A 3 -38.87 30.50 50.00
N LEU A 4 -38.85 31.77 49.50
CA LEU A 4 -39.02 32.01 48.07
C LEU A 4 -37.68 32.20 47.27
N ILE A 5 -36.57 32.26 47.99
CA ILE A 5 -35.24 32.49 47.36
C ILE A 5 -34.46 31.18 47.05
N LEU A 6 -34.89 30.07 47.68
CA LEU A 6 -34.16 28.78 47.48
C LEU A 6 -34.62 27.99 46.23
N ALA A 7 -35.74 28.39 45.61
CA ALA A 7 -36.30 27.70 44.45
C ALA A 7 -35.72 28.17 43.08
N CYS A 8 -35.02 29.31 43.04
CA CYS A 8 -34.44 29.84 41.78
C CYS A 8 -33.02 29.41 41.48
N ILE A 9 -32.32 28.76 42.43
CA ILE A 9 -30.91 28.31 42.21
C ILE A 9 -30.82 26.89 41.64
N LEU A 10 -31.91 26.12 41.64
CA LEU A 10 -31.90 24.71 41.18
C LEU A 10 -32.28 24.54 39.69
N CYS A 11 -32.62 25.61 38.97
CA CYS A 11 -33.02 25.54 37.55
C CYS A 11 -31.95 25.98 36.56
N MET A 12 -30.69 26.25 36.96
CA MET A 12 -29.63 26.70 36.06
C MET A 12 -28.51 25.68 35.79
N MET A 13 -28.69 24.40 36.08
CA MET A 13 -27.69 23.35 35.79
C MET A 13 -28.13 22.31 34.76
N ALA A 14 -29.01 22.66 33.83
CA ALA A 14 -29.48 21.73 32.80
C ALA A 14 -29.33 22.28 31.35
N ALA A 15 -28.22 22.93 31.04
CA ALA A 15 -27.96 23.34 29.66
C ALA A 15 -26.46 23.42 29.35
N ALA A 16 -25.75 22.32 29.51
CA ALA A 16 -24.37 22.19 28.97
C ALA A 16 -24.08 20.74 28.55
N CYS A 17 -24.96 20.15 27.74
CA CYS A 17 -24.57 19.08 26.82
C CYS A 17 -24.46 19.71 25.42
N SER A 18 -23.37 20.41 25.15
CA SER A 18 -22.99 20.71 23.81
C SER A 18 -22.46 19.41 23.23
N ASN A 19 -23.28 18.80 22.39
CA ASN A 19 -22.89 17.74 21.46
C ASN A 19 -21.83 18.31 20.53
N SER A 20 -20.56 18.23 20.91
CA SER A 20 -19.46 18.36 19.97
C SER A 20 -19.48 17.09 19.11
N LYS A 21 -20.28 17.12 18.04
CA LYS A 21 -20.01 16.31 16.88
C LYS A 21 -18.60 16.73 16.44
N GLU A 22 -17.62 15.90 16.78
CA GLU A 22 -16.37 15.87 16.04
C GLU A 22 -16.75 15.53 14.60
N ASP A 23 -16.96 16.56 13.80
CA ASP A 23 -16.83 16.48 12.37
C ASP A 23 -15.37 16.07 12.10
N THR A 24 -15.12 14.77 12.11
CA THR A 24 -14.01 14.20 11.38
C THR A 24 -14.27 14.51 9.90
N LYS A 25 -14.03 15.76 9.51
CA LYS A 25 -13.79 16.13 8.14
C LYS A 25 -12.53 15.35 7.75
N ASN A 26 -12.74 14.14 7.23
CA ASN A 26 -11.82 13.55 6.29
C ASN A 26 -11.67 14.58 5.18
N LEU A 27 -10.65 15.42 5.30
CA LEU A 27 -10.17 16.24 4.21
C LEU A 27 -9.65 15.27 3.15
N VAL A 28 -10.56 14.74 2.35
CA VAL A 28 -10.22 14.20 1.05
C VAL A 28 -9.77 15.43 0.27
N ALA A 29 -8.49 15.74 0.36
CA ALA A 29 -7.86 16.65 -0.55
C ALA A 29 -7.93 15.97 -1.93
N THR A 30 -8.95 16.28 -2.71
CA THR A 30 -8.94 16.04 -4.14
C THR A 30 -7.90 16.98 -4.72
N THR A 31 -6.64 16.63 -4.59
CA THR A 31 -5.58 17.24 -5.35
C THR A 31 -5.75 16.73 -6.77
N ASP A 32 -6.12 17.62 -7.67
CA ASP A 32 -6.10 17.37 -9.11
C ASP A 32 -4.62 17.29 -9.53
N THR A 33 -3.97 16.19 -9.13
CA THR A 33 -2.56 15.96 -9.43
C THR A 33 -2.45 15.61 -10.89
N THR A 34 -1.87 16.50 -11.66
CA THR A 34 -1.64 16.33 -13.10
C THR A 34 -0.72 15.15 -13.43
N SER A 35 -0.04 14.57 -12.44
CA SER A 35 0.86 13.43 -12.64
C SER A 35 0.78 12.43 -11.49
N PHE A 36 0.61 11.14 -11.80
CA PHE A 36 0.73 10.05 -10.84
C PHE A 36 2.19 9.85 -10.41
N TYR A 37 2.38 9.23 -9.25
CA TYR A 37 3.71 8.95 -8.75
C TYR A 37 4.46 7.98 -9.69
N PRO A 38 5.69 8.32 -10.16
CA PRO A 38 6.46 7.49 -11.10
C PRO A 38 7.12 6.31 -10.38
N LEU A 39 6.36 5.25 -10.20
CA LEU A 39 6.75 4.07 -9.44
C LEU A 39 7.99 3.37 -9.97
N ALA A 40 8.10 3.26 -11.31
CA ALA A 40 9.26 2.65 -11.95
C ALA A 40 10.56 3.39 -11.61
N SER A 41 10.52 4.72 -11.51
CA SER A 41 11.68 5.53 -11.11
C SER A 41 12.12 5.20 -9.68
N PHE A 42 11.17 5.15 -8.75
CA PHE A 42 11.46 4.77 -7.36
C PHE A 42 12.12 3.38 -7.27
N ILE A 43 11.56 2.37 -7.95
CA ILE A 43 12.14 1.01 -7.92
C ILE A 43 13.53 0.97 -8.55
N LYS A 44 13.76 1.69 -9.66
CA LYS A 44 15.10 1.81 -10.27
C LYS A 44 16.11 2.46 -9.34
N ASP A 45 15.71 3.45 -8.54
CA ASP A 45 16.61 4.07 -7.57
C ASP A 45 16.92 3.13 -6.39
N GLN A 46 15.94 2.31 -5.97
CA GLN A 46 16.21 1.22 -5.01
C GLN A 46 17.20 0.18 -5.58
N VAL A 47 17.09 -0.16 -6.87
CA VAL A 47 18.06 -1.06 -7.54
C VAL A 47 19.45 -0.45 -7.56
N LYS A 48 19.59 0.83 -7.89
CA LYS A 48 20.90 1.54 -7.82
C LYS A 48 21.49 1.53 -6.41
N TYR A 49 20.65 1.74 -5.39
CA TYR A 49 21.07 1.66 -4.00
C TYR A 49 21.61 0.26 -3.66
N PHE A 50 20.90 -0.80 -4.04
CA PHE A 50 21.33 -2.17 -3.81
C PHE A 50 22.62 -2.52 -4.55
N ASP A 51 22.79 -2.02 -5.77
CA ASP A 51 24.01 -2.20 -6.56
C ASP A 51 25.21 -1.47 -5.91
N SER A 52 25.04 -0.22 -5.54
CA SER A 52 26.09 0.60 -4.91
C SER A 52 26.56 0.04 -3.57
N THR A 53 25.68 -0.57 -2.81
CA THR A 53 25.96 -1.22 -1.52
C THR A 53 26.43 -2.67 -1.67
N ARG A 54 26.48 -3.20 -2.90
CA ARG A 54 26.75 -4.62 -3.18
C ARG A 54 25.87 -5.57 -2.36
N ALA A 55 24.60 -5.19 -2.22
CA ALA A 55 23.65 -5.91 -1.40
C ALA A 55 23.53 -7.39 -1.80
N ARG A 56 23.45 -8.26 -0.81
CA ARG A 56 23.06 -9.67 -0.96
C ARG A 56 21.64 -9.84 -0.45
N PHE A 57 20.96 -10.86 -0.94
CA PHE A 57 19.56 -11.09 -0.64
C PHE A 57 19.34 -12.50 -0.09
N SER A 58 18.59 -12.59 1.02
CA SER A 58 17.94 -13.83 1.42
C SER A 58 16.65 -13.96 0.63
N VAL A 59 16.47 -15.05 -0.08
CA VAL A 59 15.27 -15.38 -0.85
C VAL A 59 14.62 -16.59 -0.21
N VAL A 60 13.39 -16.44 0.26
CA VAL A 60 12.59 -17.51 0.84
C VAL A 60 11.37 -17.71 -0.04
N ILE A 61 11.19 -18.94 -0.54
CA ILE A 61 10.04 -19.35 -1.34
C ILE A 61 9.22 -20.34 -0.52
N THR A 62 7.94 -20.03 -0.32
CA THR A 62 6.98 -20.92 0.33
C THR A 62 5.88 -21.28 -0.66
N GLU A 63 5.63 -22.57 -0.87
CA GLU A 63 4.56 -23.07 -1.74
C GLU A 63 3.82 -24.21 -1.00
N GLY A 64 2.58 -23.92 -0.61
CA GLY A 64 1.85 -24.79 0.32
C GLY A 64 2.63 -24.95 1.63
N THR A 65 3.02 -26.19 1.95
CA THR A 65 3.82 -26.54 3.15
C THR A 65 5.33 -26.56 2.87
N LYS A 66 5.76 -26.47 1.61
CA LYS A 66 7.18 -26.51 1.25
C LYS A 66 7.80 -25.13 1.40
N LYS A 67 8.99 -25.08 1.96
CA LYS A 67 9.75 -23.85 2.18
C LYS A 67 11.20 -24.06 1.78
N ASP A 68 11.67 -23.26 0.82
CA ASP A 68 13.06 -23.21 0.35
C ASP A 68 13.67 -21.87 0.70
N SER A 69 14.97 -21.84 1.02
CA SER A 69 15.71 -20.64 1.33
C SER A 69 17.06 -20.65 0.64
N THR A 70 17.41 -19.54 0.00
CA THR A 70 18.70 -19.38 -0.68
C THR A 70 19.21 -17.96 -0.54
N THR A 71 20.50 -17.77 -0.79
CA THR A 71 21.12 -16.43 -0.90
C THR A 71 21.37 -16.10 -2.36
N SER A 72 21.08 -14.87 -2.76
CA SER A 72 21.24 -14.41 -4.13
C SER A 72 21.96 -13.06 -4.19
N GLN A 73 22.52 -12.76 -5.36
CA GLN A 73 22.97 -11.41 -5.72
C GLN A 73 21.84 -10.64 -6.40
N LEU A 74 22.05 -9.36 -6.66
CA LEU A 74 21.06 -8.48 -7.32
C LEU A 74 20.56 -9.06 -8.65
N THR A 75 21.47 -9.59 -9.48
CA THR A 75 21.12 -10.19 -10.78
C THR A 75 20.11 -11.33 -10.67
N GLY A 76 20.20 -12.15 -9.61
CA GLY A 76 19.28 -13.26 -9.40
C GLY A 76 17.88 -12.84 -8.93
N VAL A 77 17.73 -11.66 -8.33
CA VAL A 77 16.42 -11.13 -7.88
C VAL A 77 15.81 -10.14 -8.89
N MET A 78 16.58 -9.68 -9.89
CA MET A 78 16.09 -8.73 -10.90
C MET A 78 14.79 -9.14 -11.60
N PRO A 79 14.59 -10.42 -12.02
CA PRO A 79 13.32 -10.81 -12.66
C PRO A 79 12.09 -10.61 -11.74
N MET A 80 12.29 -10.72 -10.41
CA MET A 80 11.22 -10.47 -9.44
C MET A 80 10.98 -8.97 -9.26
N ILE A 81 12.05 -8.16 -9.24
CA ILE A 81 12.00 -6.69 -9.17
C ILE A 81 11.31 -6.10 -10.39
N GLN A 82 11.53 -6.67 -11.58
CA GLN A 82 10.93 -6.21 -12.83
C GLN A 82 9.41 -6.15 -12.73
N SER A 83 8.77 -7.09 -12.01
CA SER A 83 7.32 -7.09 -11.82
C SER A 83 6.77 -5.86 -11.07
N PHE A 84 7.62 -5.18 -10.27
CA PHE A 84 7.28 -3.90 -9.63
C PHE A 84 7.45 -2.73 -10.60
N ILE A 85 8.51 -2.74 -11.43
CA ILE A 85 8.74 -1.74 -12.47
C ILE A 85 7.59 -1.75 -13.47
N ASP A 86 7.16 -2.94 -13.91
CA ASP A 86 6.05 -3.13 -14.85
C ASP A 86 4.68 -2.77 -14.27
N ALA A 87 4.61 -2.47 -12.98
CA ALA A 87 3.39 -2.03 -12.32
C ALA A 87 3.25 -0.50 -12.30
N ASP A 88 4.11 0.25 -12.98
CA ASP A 88 3.97 1.70 -13.09
C ASP A 88 2.74 2.05 -13.95
N ILE A 89 1.89 2.90 -13.40
CA ILE A 89 0.66 3.41 -14.05
C ILE A 89 0.72 4.91 -14.29
N SER A 90 1.91 5.52 -14.19
CA SER A 90 2.07 6.97 -14.27
C SER A 90 1.99 7.52 -15.71
N ASP A 91 2.09 6.66 -16.72
CA ASP A 91 1.93 7.10 -18.11
C ASP A 91 0.48 7.53 -18.43
N SER A 92 0.33 8.38 -19.45
CA SER A 92 -0.96 9.00 -19.81
C SER A 92 -2.03 7.98 -20.23
N VAL A 93 -1.65 6.83 -20.79
CA VAL A 93 -2.57 5.80 -21.26
C VAL A 93 -3.09 4.96 -20.09
N GLN A 94 -2.21 4.64 -19.14
CA GLN A 94 -2.57 3.87 -17.95
C GLN A 94 -3.37 4.70 -16.96
N LYS A 95 -2.93 5.95 -16.72
CA LYS A 95 -3.49 6.87 -15.73
C LYS A 95 -5.01 7.02 -15.82
N ILE A 96 -5.59 7.09 -17.02
CA ILE A 96 -7.03 7.27 -17.23
C ILE A 96 -7.90 6.14 -16.64
N ASN A 97 -7.28 5.00 -16.34
CA ASN A 97 -7.97 3.83 -15.78
C ASN A 97 -7.99 3.82 -14.24
N TYR A 98 -7.43 4.83 -13.59
CA TYR A 98 -7.29 4.84 -12.13
C TYR A 98 -7.79 6.14 -11.52
N LYS A 99 -8.31 6.02 -10.29
CA LYS A 99 -8.64 7.14 -9.43
C LYS A 99 -7.60 7.23 -8.32
N GLU A 100 -7.03 8.43 -8.14
CA GLU A 100 -6.16 8.74 -7.02
C GLU A 100 -6.97 9.20 -5.82
N SER A 101 -6.55 8.79 -4.63
CA SER A 101 -6.94 9.38 -3.36
C SER A 101 -5.73 9.51 -2.45
N VAL A 102 -5.68 10.63 -1.72
CA VAL A 102 -4.58 10.93 -0.81
C VAL A 102 -5.16 11.19 0.57
N PHE A 103 -4.63 10.53 1.58
CA PHE A 103 -5.04 10.76 2.97
C PHE A 103 -3.84 10.73 3.91
N ARG A 104 -3.96 11.49 4.99
CA ARG A 104 -2.97 11.55 6.05
C ARG A 104 -3.33 10.54 7.13
N ASP A 105 -2.37 9.71 7.52
CA ASP A 105 -2.46 8.87 8.70
C ASP A 105 -1.64 9.49 9.84
N ALA A 106 -2.34 10.17 10.75
CA ALA A 106 -1.71 10.82 11.91
C ALA A 106 -1.08 9.81 12.89
N GLY A 107 -1.61 8.58 12.96
CA GLY A 107 -1.10 7.53 13.85
C GLY A 107 0.28 7.03 13.46
N THR A 108 0.58 7.03 12.16
CA THR A 108 1.88 6.57 11.62
C THR A 108 2.73 7.71 11.09
N ALA A 109 2.30 8.98 11.22
CA ALA A 109 2.92 10.17 10.64
C ALA A 109 3.26 9.94 9.16
N SER A 110 2.27 9.51 8.39
CA SER A 110 2.45 9.11 7.01
C SER A 110 1.37 9.69 6.11
N LEU A 111 1.77 10.01 4.88
CA LEU A 111 0.86 10.29 3.77
C LEU A 111 0.67 9.01 2.96
N ASN A 112 -0.57 8.64 2.71
CA ASN A 112 -0.92 7.49 1.89
C ASN A 112 -1.51 7.97 0.58
N ILE A 113 -0.88 7.59 -0.55
CA ILE A 113 -1.41 7.79 -1.89
C ILE A 113 -1.96 6.43 -2.35
N ASN A 114 -3.25 6.40 -2.65
CA ASN A 114 -3.92 5.21 -3.17
C ASN A 114 -4.37 5.44 -4.61
N TYR A 115 -4.04 4.49 -5.47
CA TYR A 115 -4.56 4.40 -6.84
C TYR A 115 -5.48 3.18 -6.93
N THR A 116 -6.75 3.41 -7.22
CA THR A 116 -7.74 2.35 -7.40
C THR A 116 -8.19 2.30 -8.85
N SER A 117 -8.18 1.11 -9.45
CA SER A 117 -8.69 0.92 -10.80
C SER A 117 -10.19 1.23 -10.88
N ILE A 118 -10.58 2.03 -11.87
CA ILE A 118 -11.97 2.28 -12.26
C ILE A 118 -12.38 1.48 -13.51
N ASN A 119 -11.42 0.75 -14.11
CA ASN A 119 -11.64 -0.10 -15.27
C ASN A 119 -11.45 -1.57 -14.86
N SER A 120 -12.54 -2.38 -15.01
CA SER A 120 -12.51 -3.80 -14.63
C SER A 120 -11.52 -4.65 -15.43
N LEU A 121 -11.12 -4.20 -16.62
CA LEU A 121 -10.20 -4.91 -17.52
C LEU A 121 -8.73 -4.73 -17.14
N THR A 122 -8.37 -3.74 -16.32
CA THR A 122 -6.98 -3.57 -15.89
C THR A 122 -6.55 -4.72 -14.99
N THR A 123 -5.31 -5.16 -15.13
CA THR A 123 -4.73 -6.19 -14.26
C THR A 123 -4.33 -5.64 -12.90
N ILE A 124 -3.83 -4.41 -12.82
CA ILE A 124 -3.50 -3.74 -11.55
C ILE A 124 -4.80 -3.19 -10.97
N LYS A 125 -5.17 -3.65 -9.78
CA LYS A 125 -6.41 -3.24 -9.09
C LYS A 125 -6.19 -2.11 -8.09
N ASN A 126 -5.07 -2.18 -7.36
CA ASN A 126 -4.70 -1.16 -6.38
C ASN A 126 -3.19 -0.98 -6.32
N ILE A 127 -2.78 0.26 -6.08
CA ILE A 127 -1.42 0.63 -5.64
C ILE A 127 -1.58 1.55 -4.43
N ASP A 128 -0.90 1.21 -3.32
CA ASP A 128 -0.81 2.04 -2.13
C ASP A 128 0.64 2.43 -1.89
N ILE A 129 0.91 3.73 -1.78
CA ILE A 129 2.24 4.28 -1.53
C ILE A 129 2.22 4.98 -0.18
N LEU A 130 2.96 4.47 0.79
CA LEU A 130 3.10 5.05 2.10
C LEU A 130 4.36 5.91 2.17
N ILE A 131 4.19 7.20 2.37
CA ILE A 131 5.25 8.21 2.40
C ILE A 131 5.42 8.72 3.84
N ASP A 132 6.66 8.83 4.29
CA ASP A 132 6.99 9.46 5.56
C ASP A 132 6.76 10.98 5.48
N GLU A 133 5.99 11.56 6.39
CA GLU A 133 5.68 12.99 6.36
C GLU A 133 6.88 13.89 6.62
N GLN A 134 7.85 13.42 7.39
CA GLN A 134 9.00 14.24 7.77
C GLN A 134 10.07 14.23 6.68
N THR A 135 10.31 13.08 6.08
CA THR A 135 11.38 12.89 5.10
C THR A 135 10.91 12.95 3.66
N SER A 136 9.59 12.86 3.43
CA SER A 136 8.98 12.71 2.10
C SER A 136 9.45 11.48 1.32
N LEU A 137 10.03 10.50 2.01
CA LEU A 137 10.51 9.26 1.40
C LEU A 137 9.43 8.17 1.46
N ILE A 138 9.37 7.32 0.44
CA ILE A 138 8.51 6.13 0.47
C ILE A 138 9.00 5.18 1.56
N LYS A 139 8.12 4.84 2.50
CA LYS A 139 8.31 3.77 3.49
C LYS A 139 7.98 2.41 2.91
N ARG A 140 6.82 2.34 2.26
CA ARG A 140 6.26 1.10 1.72
C ARG A 140 5.47 1.35 0.46
N LEU A 141 5.40 0.30 -0.34
CA LEU A 141 4.57 0.21 -1.53
C LEU A 141 3.81 -1.12 -1.47
N PHE A 142 2.52 -1.09 -1.80
CA PHE A 142 1.69 -2.27 -1.99
C PHE A 142 1.06 -2.21 -3.37
N ILE A 143 1.05 -3.35 -4.06
CA ILE A 143 0.43 -3.50 -5.37
C ILE A 143 -0.42 -4.76 -5.35
N ARG A 144 -1.68 -4.65 -5.79
CA ARG A 144 -2.55 -5.78 -6.01
C ARG A 144 -2.86 -5.92 -7.50
N LYS A 145 -2.51 -7.07 -8.06
CA LYS A 145 -2.85 -7.47 -9.43
C LYS A 145 -3.88 -8.59 -9.40
N GLN A 146 -4.75 -8.62 -10.38
CA GLN A 146 -5.70 -9.70 -10.60
C GLN A 146 -5.73 -10.05 -12.07
N PHE A 147 -5.59 -11.34 -12.34
CA PHE A 147 -5.65 -11.91 -13.67
C PHE A 147 -6.83 -12.89 -13.68
N GLN A 148 -7.66 -12.83 -14.69
CA GLN A 148 -8.78 -13.73 -14.84
C GLN A 148 -8.73 -14.33 -16.24
N THR A 149 -8.78 -15.65 -16.30
CA THR A 149 -8.99 -16.43 -17.52
C THR A 149 -10.35 -17.14 -17.41
N LYS A 150 -10.73 -17.89 -18.43
CA LYS A 150 -11.98 -18.66 -18.41
C LYS A 150 -12.07 -19.62 -17.21
N ASP A 151 -10.93 -20.23 -16.84
CA ASP A 151 -10.91 -21.35 -15.88
C ASP A 151 -10.06 -21.05 -14.62
N THR A 152 -9.47 -19.86 -14.51
CA THR A 152 -8.57 -19.55 -13.40
C THR A 152 -8.63 -18.07 -13.02
N THR A 153 -8.69 -17.79 -11.73
CA THR A 153 -8.45 -16.48 -11.16
C THR A 153 -7.10 -16.50 -10.43
N SER A 154 -6.24 -15.52 -10.72
CA SER A 154 -4.96 -15.35 -10.04
C SER A 154 -4.88 -13.96 -9.41
N ILE A 155 -4.53 -13.91 -8.13
CA ILE A 155 -4.31 -12.66 -7.40
C ILE A 155 -2.83 -12.62 -7.01
N GLU A 156 -2.15 -11.53 -7.36
CA GLU A 156 -0.81 -11.22 -6.90
C GLU A 156 -0.85 -10.03 -5.94
N GLN A 157 -0.26 -10.19 -4.78
CA GLN A 157 -0.03 -9.13 -3.81
C GLN A 157 1.46 -8.92 -3.68
N MET A 158 1.92 -7.72 -3.97
CA MET A 158 3.33 -7.35 -3.93
C MET A 158 3.52 -6.21 -2.93
N SER A 159 4.53 -6.33 -2.08
CA SER A 159 4.89 -5.34 -1.07
C SER A 159 6.38 -5.05 -1.15
N TRP A 160 6.73 -3.77 -1.22
CA TRP A 160 8.12 -3.30 -1.16
C TRP A 160 8.33 -2.51 0.12
N LYS A 161 9.43 -2.77 0.82
CA LYS A 161 9.88 -1.97 1.94
C LYS A 161 11.23 -1.34 1.58
N THR A 162 11.29 -0.01 1.66
CA THR A 162 12.45 0.77 1.22
C THR A 162 13.73 0.30 1.91
N ASN A 163 14.75 0.03 1.12
CA ASN A 163 16.08 -0.46 1.52
C ASN A 163 16.12 -1.82 2.22
N GLU A 164 14.96 -2.49 2.43
CA GLU A 164 14.89 -3.77 3.15
C GLU A 164 14.56 -4.96 2.26
N GLY A 165 13.82 -4.73 1.15
CA GLY A 165 13.44 -5.77 0.22
C GLY A 165 11.95 -5.81 -0.09
N PHE A 166 11.44 -6.98 -0.50
CA PHE A 166 10.07 -7.12 -0.97
C PHE A 166 9.47 -8.50 -0.71
N THR A 167 8.16 -8.57 -0.82
CA THR A 167 7.41 -9.83 -0.79
C THR A 167 6.45 -9.87 -1.97
N LYS A 168 6.30 -11.03 -2.59
CA LYS A 168 5.30 -11.31 -3.62
C LYS A 168 4.52 -12.56 -3.22
N SER A 169 3.21 -12.43 -3.03
CA SER A 169 2.30 -13.55 -2.77
C SER A 169 1.42 -13.76 -3.99
N ILE A 170 1.28 -15.00 -4.42
CA ILE A 170 0.48 -15.41 -5.56
C ILE A 170 -0.53 -16.44 -5.07
N SER A 171 -1.81 -16.16 -5.26
CA SER A 171 -2.91 -17.10 -5.06
C SER A 171 -3.59 -17.38 -6.40
N LYS A 172 -3.71 -18.65 -6.76
CA LYS A 172 -4.42 -19.08 -7.97
C LYS A 172 -5.52 -20.04 -7.58
N GLU A 173 -6.73 -19.77 -8.08
CA GLU A 173 -7.89 -20.60 -7.91
C GLU A 173 -8.40 -21.03 -9.27
N ALA A 174 -8.48 -22.33 -9.50
CA ALA A 174 -9.04 -22.91 -10.70
C ALA A 174 -10.52 -23.25 -10.50
N SER A 175 -11.30 -23.29 -11.58
CA SER A 175 -12.75 -23.62 -11.57
C SER A 175 -13.05 -25.01 -10.99
N ASN A 176 -12.08 -25.92 -10.98
CA ASN A 176 -12.19 -27.25 -10.36
C ASN A 176 -11.87 -27.26 -8.84
N GLY A 177 -11.69 -26.08 -8.22
CA GLY A 177 -11.37 -25.94 -6.81
C GLY A 177 -9.88 -26.12 -6.44
N PHE A 178 -8.99 -26.30 -7.43
CA PHE A 178 -7.55 -26.34 -7.18
C PHE A 178 -7.06 -24.96 -6.72
N LEU A 179 -6.32 -24.95 -5.59
CA LEU A 179 -5.77 -23.73 -4.99
C LEU A 179 -4.24 -23.84 -4.91
N LEU A 180 -3.56 -22.86 -5.51
CA LEU A 180 -2.12 -22.68 -5.36
C LEU A 180 -1.86 -21.42 -4.56
N ASN A 181 -1.09 -21.54 -3.48
CA ASN A 181 -0.56 -20.40 -2.74
C ASN A 181 0.97 -20.45 -2.73
N LYS A 182 1.58 -19.38 -3.23
CA LYS A 182 3.03 -19.21 -3.28
C LYS A 182 3.41 -17.85 -2.74
N THR A 183 4.40 -17.81 -1.85
CA THR A 183 4.98 -16.58 -1.34
C THR A 183 6.48 -16.57 -1.59
N ILE A 184 6.98 -15.45 -2.10
CA ILE A 184 8.40 -15.18 -2.29
C ILE A 184 8.73 -13.97 -1.43
N ALA A 185 9.60 -14.14 -0.44
CA ALA A 185 10.12 -13.07 0.40
C ALA A 185 11.60 -12.86 0.10
N VAL A 186 11.95 -11.63 -0.27
CA VAL A 186 13.33 -11.21 -0.57
C VAL A 186 13.71 -10.13 0.42
N ARG A 187 14.79 -10.36 1.17
CA ARG A 187 15.29 -9.43 2.17
C ARG A 187 16.76 -9.12 1.92
N VAL A 188 17.12 -7.85 2.06
CA VAL A 188 18.51 -7.41 2.01
C VAL A 188 19.27 -7.98 3.21
N ILE A 189 20.43 -8.56 2.95
CA ILE A 189 21.41 -8.93 3.96
C ILE A 189 22.47 -7.82 3.92
N LEU A 190 22.50 -7.00 4.97
CA LEU A 190 23.58 -6.02 5.15
C LEU A 190 24.84 -6.81 5.57
N LEU A 191 25.94 -6.59 4.88
CA LEU A 191 27.26 -7.16 5.21
C LEU A 191 27.96 -6.27 6.22
#